data_c4f82c3094b1c7cc7d70449b4fe2d08f
#
_entry.id   c4f82c3094b1c7cc7d70449b4fe2d08f
#
_cell.length_a   1.000
_cell.length_b   1.000
_cell.length_c   1.000
_cell.angle_alpha   90.00
_cell.angle_beta   90.00
_cell.angle_gamma   90.00
#
_symmetry.space_group_name_H-M   'P 1'
#
loop_
_entity.id
_entity.type
_entity.pdbx_description
1 polymer ?
#
loop_
_entity_poly.entity_id
_entity_poly.type
_entity_poly.pdbx_seq_one_letter_code
_entity_poly.pdbx_strand_id
1 'polypeptide(L)'
;MEIVILLVGFSIGLVLLVKGADEMVSSAVQIALKFKLPSSIIGATFIGFGTSAPELFASTGAALKGDLDLGIGNIVGSNIANSLLVVAVLYLALPKDFSQKIKLNQISPVWMAILTTVFVSTYVLTNEFPFLLGAVLLILVIYVIYKMISTESVDEGELLGEEKNYIWLRGGLSLLATLYGSQLVVDNAVAIAELFGVSSLIIGSTIIAIGTSLPEVAGTISAAKMRKPDIVFGNIFGSNLFNIGLVGATAIMISPGEISSVIDYQLFIMYFVSFIAIFLSRNVIKRNSLLGYLFIVAYILFLFSLF
;
A
#
# COMPACT_ATOMS: atom_id res chain seq x y z
N MET A 1 25.57 13.18 -21.75
CA MET A 1 24.71 12.19 -22.46
C MET A 1 23.99 11.29 -21.47
N GLU A 2 24.66 10.79 -20.46
CA GLU A 2 24.10 9.91 -19.42
C GLU A 2 22.90 10.52 -18.68
N ILE A 3 23.01 11.72 -18.13
CA ILE A 3 21.91 12.39 -17.40
C ILE A 3 20.66 12.59 -18.29
N VAL A 4 20.84 12.77 -19.59
CA VAL A 4 19.69 12.91 -20.52
C VAL A 4 18.95 11.58 -20.65
N ILE A 5 19.66 10.46 -20.73
CA ILE A 5 19.08 9.11 -20.79
C ILE A 5 18.31 8.83 -19.49
N LEU A 6 18.87 9.16 -18.35
CA LEU A 6 18.19 9.00 -17.04
C LEU A 6 16.95 9.86 -16.91
N LEU A 7 17.00 11.11 -17.36
CA LEU A 7 15.83 12.00 -17.38
C LEU A 7 14.73 11.49 -18.33
N VAL A 8 15.10 10.94 -19.48
CA VAL A 8 14.15 10.29 -20.39
C VAL A 8 13.52 9.06 -19.75
N GLY A 9 14.34 8.17 -19.15
CA GLY A 9 13.88 7.00 -18.41
C GLY A 9 12.93 7.36 -17.26
N PHE A 10 13.30 8.35 -16.46
CA PHE A 10 12.46 8.91 -15.39
C PHE A 10 11.11 9.43 -15.93
N SER A 11 11.14 10.18 -17.04
CA SER A 11 9.93 10.75 -17.65
C SER A 11 9.01 9.66 -18.21
N ILE A 12 9.56 8.64 -18.85
CA ILE A 12 8.80 7.47 -19.34
C ILE A 12 8.19 6.74 -18.15
N GLY A 13 8.97 6.50 -17.10
CA GLY A 13 8.50 5.88 -15.85
C GLY A 13 7.33 6.65 -15.25
N LEU A 14 7.43 7.96 -15.17
CA LEU A 14 6.37 8.82 -14.64
C LEU A 14 5.07 8.76 -15.49
N VAL A 15 5.19 8.74 -16.82
CA VAL A 15 4.03 8.59 -17.71
C VAL A 15 3.37 7.22 -17.54
N LEU A 16 4.16 6.15 -17.46
CA LEU A 16 3.65 4.78 -17.25
C LEU A 16 2.97 4.67 -15.88
N LEU A 17 3.59 5.19 -14.83
CA LEU A 17 3.05 5.20 -13.47
C LEU A 17 1.69 5.89 -13.42
N VAL A 18 1.60 7.12 -13.91
CA VAL A 18 0.37 7.93 -13.85
C VAL A 18 -0.74 7.34 -14.73
N LYS A 19 -0.42 7.02 -16.00
CA LYS A 19 -1.41 6.45 -16.94
C LYS A 19 -1.82 5.04 -16.55
N GLY A 20 -0.87 4.24 -16.09
CA GLY A 20 -1.13 2.91 -15.54
C GLY A 20 -2.07 2.98 -14.36
N ALA A 21 -1.82 3.85 -13.38
CA ALA A 21 -2.67 4.03 -12.21
C ALA A 21 -4.09 4.52 -12.58
N ASP A 22 -4.22 5.46 -13.51
CA ASP A 22 -5.53 5.94 -13.98
C ASP A 22 -6.36 4.80 -14.60
N GLU A 23 -5.75 3.99 -15.47
CA GLU A 23 -6.45 2.85 -16.10
C GLU A 23 -6.66 1.70 -15.13
N MET A 24 -5.74 1.45 -14.19
CA MET A 24 -5.87 0.44 -13.14
C MET A 24 -7.09 0.73 -12.26
N VAL A 25 -7.24 1.96 -11.77
CA VAL A 25 -8.39 2.37 -10.95
C VAL A 25 -9.69 2.32 -11.77
N SER A 26 -9.67 2.79 -13.03
CA SER A 26 -10.81 2.70 -13.93
C SER A 26 -11.24 1.24 -14.14
N SER A 27 -10.30 0.33 -14.36
CA SER A 27 -10.57 -1.10 -14.50
C SER A 27 -11.09 -1.72 -13.21
N ALA A 28 -10.53 -1.33 -12.05
CA ALA A 28 -11.00 -1.77 -10.74
C ALA A 28 -12.48 -1.40 -10.51
N VAL A 29 -12.88 -0.17 -10.83
CA VAL A 29 -14.30 0.26 -10.76
C VAL A 29 -15.19 -0.62 -11.64
N GLN A 30 -14.76 -0.90 -12.88
CA GLN A 30 -15.55 -1.72 -13.80
C GLN A 30 -15.61 -3.20 -13.38
N ILE A 31 -14.53 -3.74 -12.80
CA ILE A 31 -14.52 -5.08 -12.21
C ILE A 31 -15.52 -5.14 -11.05
N ALA A 32 -15.51 -4.14 -10.16
CA ALA A 32 -16.46 -4.03 -9.07
C ALA A 32 -17.92 -4.09 -9.59
N LEU A 33 -18.23 -3.27 -10.59
CA LEU A 33 -19.57 -3.23 -11.21
C LEU A 33 -19.95 -4.58 -11.83
N LYS A 34 -19.05 -5.20 -12.61
CA LYS A 34 -19.31 -6.47 -13.29
C LYS A 34 -19.60 -7.61 -12.33
N PHE A 35 -18.89 -7.68 -11.23
CA PHE A 35 -19.05 -8.74 -10.21
C PHE A 35 -20.01 -8.35 -9.08
N LYS A 36 -20.64 -7.18 -9.16
CA LYS A 36 -21.52 -6.64 -8.13
C LYS A 36 -20.85 -6.61 -6.75
N LEU A 37 -19.57 -6.25 -6.72
CA LEU A 37 -18.78 -6.12 -5.50
C LEU A 37 -18.63 -4.64 -5.12
N PRO A 38 -18.60 -4.31 -3.82
CA PRO A 38 -18.24 -2.97 -3.36
C PRO A 38 -16.87 -2.54 -3.90
N SER A 39 -16.76 -1.27 -4.32
CA SER A 39 -15.50 -0.72 -4.82
C SER A 39 -14.35 -0.83 -3.80
N SER A 40 -14.66 -0.77 -2.49
CA SER A 40 -13.69 -0.98 -1.42
C SER A 40 -13.10 -2.40 -1.39
N ILE A 41 -13.87 -3.43 -1.77
CA ILE A 41 -13.35 -4.81 -1.87
C ILE A 41 -12.36 -4.92 -3.02
N ILE A 42 -12.70 -4.37 -4.19
CA ILE A 42 -11.79 -4.39 -5.35
C ILE A 42 -10.56 -3.53 -5.07
N GLY A 43 -10.72 -2.39 -4.37
CA GLY A 43 -9.60 -1.62 -3.86
C GLY A 43 -8.68 -2.44 -2.96
N ALA A 44 -9.25 -3.21 -2.03
CA ALA A 44 -8.47 -4.04 -1.12
C ALA A 44 -7.83 -5.26 -1.83
N THR A 45 -8.56 -5.95 -2.70
CA THR A 45 -8.08 -7.21 -3.31
C THR A 45 -7.26 -6.96 -4.57
N PHE A 46 -7.85 -6.36 -5.62
CA PHE A 46 -7.19 -6.19 -6.90
C PHE A 46 -6.06 -5.15 -6.85
N ILE A 47 -6.35 -3.94 -6.29
CA ILE A 47 -5.34 -2.89 -6.22
C ILE A 47 -4.37 -3.20 -5.08
N GLY A 48 -4.85 -3.41 -3.86
CA GLY A 48 -4.00 -3.60 -2.68
C GLY A 48 -3.06 -4.81 -2.79
N PHE A 49 -3.55 -5.95 -3.26
CA PHE A 49 -2.68 -7.11 -3.54
C PHE A 49 -1.68 -6.81 -4.67
N GLY A 50 -2.16 -6.17 -5.75
CA GLY A 50 -1.32 -5.89 -6.90
C GLY A 50 -0.18 -4.93 -6.58
N THR A 51 -0.46 -3.84 -5.87
CA THR A 51 0.54 -2.84 -5.49
C THR A 51 1.49 -3.33 -4.40
N SER A 52 1.08 -4.31 -3.57
CA SER A 52 1.96 -4.97 -2.58
C SER A 52 2.84 -6.09 -3.17
N ALA A 53 2.79 -6.35 -4.47
CA ALA A 53 3.65 -7.37 -5.09
C ALA A 53 5.16 -7.04 -4.98
N PRO A 54 5.64 -5.80 -5.14
CA PRO A 54 7.04 -5.45 -4.90
C PRO A 54 7.48 -5.79 -3.48
N GLU A 55 6.65 -5.51 -2.47
CA GLU A 55 6.93 -5.83 -1.07
C GLU A 55 7.06 -7.34 -0.85
N LEU A 56 6.21 -8.14 -1.50
CA LEU A 56 6.29 -9.59 -1.44
C LEU A 56 7.63 -10.10 -1.99
N PHE A 57 8.05 -9.61 -3.15
CA PHE A 57 9.33 -10.02 -3.74
C PHE A 57 10.52 -9.54 -2.92
N ALA A 58 10.50 -8.30 -2.43
CA ALA A 58 11.58 -7.74 -1.63
C ALA A 58 11.75 -8.48 -0.29
N SER A 59 10.66 -8.63 0.48
CA SER A 59 10.70 -9.27 1.79
C SER A 59 10.98 -10.77 1.70
N THR A 60 10.40 -11.47 0.71
CA THR A 60 10.71 -12.89 0.46
C THR A 60 12.15 -13.06 0.05
N GLY A 61 12.67 -12.18 -0.83
CA GLY A 61 14.07 -12.19 -1.25
C GLY A 61 15.05 -11.95 -0.10
N ALA A 62 14.72 -11.07 0.85
CA ALA A 62 15.48 -10.85 2.07
C ALA A 62 15.47 -12.08 2.98
N ALA A 63 14.29 -12.64 3.24
CA ALA A 63 14.13 -13.83 4.07
C ALA A 63 14.87 -15.06 3.50
N LEU A 64 14.87 -15.25 2.18
CA LEU A 64 15.65 -16.32 1.52
C LEU A 64 17.17 -16.17 1.69
N LYS A 65 17.65 -14.97 1.98
CA LYS A 65 19.06 -14.69 2.32
C LYS A 65 19.34 -14.77 3.82
N GLY A 66 18.32 -15.09 4.63
CA GLY A 66 18.40 -15.11 6.09
C GLY A 66 18.34 -13.73 6.74
N ASP A 67 17.93 -12.69 6.00
CA ASP A 67 17.81 -11.31 6.49
C ASP A 67 16.34 -11.01 6.81
N LEU A 68 15.88 -11.52 7.96
CA LEU A 68 14.52 -11.29 8.43
C LEU A 68 14.30 -9.82 8.81
N ASP A 69 15.31 -9.14 9.35
CA ASP A 69 15.27 -7.73 9.74
C ASP A 69 14.87 -6.84 8.54
N LEU A 70 15.51 -7.04 7.40
CA LEU A 70 15.19 -6.31 6.17
C LEU A 70 13.78 -6.65 5.68
N GLY A 71 13.39 -7.93 5.74
CA GLY A 71 12.05 -8.37 5.33
C GLY A 71 10.94 -7.74 6.17
N ILE A 72 11.05 -7.79 7.49
CA ILE A 72 10.08 -7.21 8.42
C ILE A 72 10.12 -5.66 8.38
N GLY A 73 11.31 -5.08 8.30
CA GLY A 73 11.47 -3.63 8.14
C GLY A 73 10.73 -3.08 6.92
N ASN A 74 10.82 -3.77 5.78
CA ASN A 74 10.08 -3.41 4.57
C ASN A 74 8.56 -3.45 4.79
N ILE A 75 8.03 -4.49 5.45
CA ILE A 75 6.60 -4.65 5.74
C ILE A 75 6.10 -3.54 6.66
N VAL A 76 6.82 -3.29 7.75
CA VAL A 76 6.47 -2.27 8.74
C VAL A 76 6.52 -0.87 8.12
N GLY A 77 7.59 -0.59 7.36
CA GLY A 77 7.77 0.68 6.66
C GLY A 77 6.64 0.96 5.64
N SER A 78 6.29 -0.04 4.83
CA SER A 78 5.20 0.08 3.84
C SER A 78 3.83 0.30 4.52
N ASN A 79 3.55 -0.38 5.64
CA ASN A 79 2.31 -0.16 6.38
C ASN A 79 2.23 1.24 7.02
N ILE A 80 3.36 1.78 7.48
CA ILE A 80 3.43 3.16 7.98
C ILE A 80 3.24 4.14 6.80
N ALA A 81 3.89 3.91 5.66
CA ALA A 81 3.74 4.73 4.47
C ALA A 81 2.28 4.75 3.98
N ASN A 82 1.62 3.59 3.91
CA ASN A 82 0.21 3.51 3.55
C ASN A 82 -0.69 4.27 4.51
N SER A 83 -0.42 4.20 5.80
CA SER A 83 -1.24 4.84 6.84
C SER A 83 -0.97 6.35 6.99
N LEU A 84 0.21 6.84 6.63
CA LEU A 84 0.58 8.26 6.70
C LEU A 84 0.62 8.91 5.31
N LEU A 85 1.53 8.48 4.43
CA LEU A 85 1.75 9.13 3.14
C LEU A 85 0.55 8.98 2.20
N VAL A 86 0.02 7.76 2.04
CA VAL A 86 -1.12 7.52 1.13
C VAL A 86 -2.39 8.21 1.64
N VAL A 87 -2.64 8.19 2.95
CA VAL A 87 -3.74 8.96 3.57
C VAL A 87 -3.55 10.46 3.38
N ALA A 88 -2.33 11.00 3.53
CA ALA A 88 -2.04 12.41 3.28
C ALA A 88 -2.37 12.80 1.85
N VAL A 89 -1.92 12.00 0.88
CA VAL A 89 -2.16 12.22 -0.55
C VAL A 89 -3.65 12.20 -0.86
N LEU A 90 -4.44 11.30 -0.26
CA LEU A 90 -5.90 11.30 -0.39
C LEU A 90 -6.48 12.66 -0.01
N TYR A 91 -6.17 13.16 1.19
CA TYR A 91 -6.72 14.44 1.68
C TYR A 91 -6.30 15.65 0.85
N LEU A 92 -5.15 15.59 0.19
CA LEU A 92 -4.65 16.66 -0.70
C LEU A 92 -5.23 16.56 -2.12
N ALA A 93 -5.40 15.34 -2.64
CA ALA A 93 -5.83 15.08 -4.01
C ALA A 93 -7.36 15.18 -4.20
N LEU A 94 -8.15 15.05 -3.14
CA LEU A 94 -9.61 15.18 -3.22
C LEU A 94 -10.03 16.54 -3.80
N PRO A 95 -11.06 16.61 -4.66
CA PRO A 95 -11.65 17.86 -5.14
C PRO A 95 -12.10 18.74 -3.97
N LYS A 96 -12.01 20.09 -4.16
CA LYS A 96 -12.34 21.05 -3.09
C LYS A 96 -13.78 20.96 -2.58
N ASP A 97 -14.70 20.59 -3.45
CA ASP A 97 -16.13 20.43 -3.19
C ASP A 97 -16.49 19.02 -2.67
N PHE A 98 -15.51 18.12 -2.53
CA PHE A 98 -15.78 16.76 -2.07
C PHE A 98 -16.06 16.72 -0.57
N SER A 99 -17.20 16.17 -0.21
CA SER A 99 -17.58 15.87 1.17
C SER A 99 -18.57 14.71 1.17
N GLN A 100 -18.15 13.54 1.59
CA GLN A 100 -18.99 12.34 1.60
C GLN A 100 -18.65 11.42 2.76
N LYS A 101 -19.68 10.81 3.36
CA LYS A 101 -19.49 9.67 4.26
C LYS A 101 -19.28 8.43 3.39
N ILE A 102 -18.13 7.78 3.58
CA ILE A 102 -17.78 6.59 2.81
C ILE A 102 -18.53 5.38 3.39
N LYS A 103 -19.12 4.59 2.52
CA LYS A 103 -19.58 3.24 2.88
C LYS A 103 -18.41 2.27 2.68
N LEU A 104 -17.63 2.05 3.72
CA LEU A 104 -16.57 1.05 3.68
C LEU A 104 -17.09 -0.29 4.15
N ASN A 105 -16.60 -1.35 3.49
CA ASN A 105 -16.61 -2.68 4.06
C ASN A 105 -15.92 -2.65 5.42
N GLN A 106 -16.61 -3.11 6.46
CA GLN A 106 -16.04 -3.16 7.82
C GLN A 106 -15.09 -4.34 8.02
N ILE A 107 -15.05 -5.30 7.09
CA ILE A 107 -14.21 -6.50 7.20
C ILE A 107 -12.74 -6.12 7.10
N SER A 108 -12.33 -5.38 6.04
CA SER A 108 -10.92 -5.03 5.83
C SER A 108 -10.28 -4.26 7.00
N PRO A 109 -10.85 -3.15 7.51
CA PRO A 109 -10.25 -2.41 8.61
C PRO A 109 -10.24 -3.20 9.92
N VAL A 110 -11.27 -4.00 10.21
CA VAL A 110 -11.31 -4.81 11.42
C VAL A 110 -10.25 -5.90 11.37
N TRP A 111 -10.14 -6.63 10.27
CA TRP A 111 -9.15 -7.69 10.15
C TRP A 111 -7.73 -7.16 10.01
N MET A 112 -7.51 -6.02 9.37
CA MET A 112 -6.22 -5.33 9.42
C MET A 112 -5.82 -5.04 10.87
N ALA A 113 -6.74 -4.50 11.71
CA ALA A 113 -6.47 -4.26 13.11
C ALA A 113 -6.14 -5.55 13.88
N ILE A 114 -6.89 -6.64 13.63
CA ILE A 114 -6.65 -7.95 14.27
C ILE A 114 -5.27 -8.49 13.87
N LEU A 115 -4.95 -8.54 12.56
CA LEU A 115 -3.66 -9.07 12.11
C LEU A 115 -2.49 -8.22 12.61
N THR A 116 -2.62 -6.88 12.57
CA THR A 116 -1.61 -5.97 13.13
C THR A 116 -1.41 -6.22 14.64
N THR A 117 -2.50 -6.40 15.38
CA THR A 117 -2.43 -6.67 16.81
C THR A 117 -1.77 -8.03 17.09
N VAL A 118 -2.14 -9.08 16.37
CA VAL A 118 -1.52 -10.42 16.52
C VAL A 118 -0.03 -10.34 16.20
N PHE A 119 0.34 -9.69 15.09
CA PHE A 119 1.72 -9.53 14.66
C PHE A 119 2.58 -8.82 15.71
N VAL A 120 2.14 -7.63 16.15
CA VAL A 120 2.86 -6.81 17.14
C VAL A 120 2.88 -7.47 18.51
N SER A 121 1.75 -8.03 18.97
CA SER A 121 1.67 -8.69 20.29
C SER A 121 2.55 -9.92 20.38
N THR A 122 2.65 -10.72 19.30
CA THR A 122 3.54 -11.88 19.30
C THR A 122 4.99 -11.44 19.49
N TYR A 123 5.43 -10.45 18.72
CA TYR A 123 6.79 -9.92 18.87
C TYR A 123 7.05 -9.36 20.29
N VAL A 124 6.14 -8.54 20.83
CA VAL A 124 6.28 -7.94 22.17
C VAL A 124 6.38 -9.00 23.27
N LEU A 125 5.69 -10.13 23.10
CA LEU A 125 5.68 -11.20 24.11
C LEU A 125 6.86 -12.17 23.99
N THR A 126 7.41 -12.37 22.80
CA THR A 126 8.41 -13.42 22.53
C THR A 126 9.78 -12.86 22.10
N ASN A 127 9.85 -11.60 21.68
CA ASN A 127 10.99 -10.94 21.02
C ASN A 127 11.43 -11.65 19.70
N GLU A 128 10.54 -12.45 19.13
CA GLU A 128 10.81 -13.20 17.91
C GLU A 128 9.55 -13.35 17.04
N PHE A 129 9.76 -13.75 15.79
CA PHE A 129 8.70 -14.15 14.87
C PHE A 129 8.77 -15.66 14.62
N PRO A 130 8.01 -16.47 15.38
CA PRO A 130 8.02 -17.91 15.22
C PRO A 130 7.30 -18.35 13.93
N PHE A 131 7.75 -19.45 13.32
CA PHE A 131 7.13 -20.04 12.13
C PHE A 131 5.60 -20.19 12.25
N LEU A 132 5.12 -20.57 13.43
CA LEU A 132 3.69 -20.73 13.70
C LEU A 132 2.90 -19.43 13.49
N LEU A 133 3.48 -18.29 13.84
CA LEU A 133 2.84 -16.98 13.57
C LEU A 133 2.64 -16.79 12.06
N GLY A 134 3.65 -17.04 11.25
CA GLY A 134 3.54 -16.94 9.79
C GLY A 134 2.42 -17.83 9.24
N ALA A 135 2.36 -19.07 9.68
CA ALA A 135 1.29 -20.01 9.27
C ALA A 135 -0.11 -19.53 9.68
N VAL A 136 -0.27 -19.01 10.91
CA VAL A 136 -1.55 -18.44 11.39
C VAL A 136 -1.95 -17.22 10.58
N LEU A 137 -1.03 -16.28 10.34
CA LEU A 137 -1.29 -15.06 9.56
C LEU A 137 -1.71 -15.39 8.12
N LEU A 138 -1.05 -16.37 7.49
CA LEU A 138 -1.41 -16.83 6.14
C LEU A 138 -2.82 -17.44 6.08
N ILE A 139 -3.17 -18.28 7.05
CA ILE A 139 -4.52 -18.85 7.14
C ILE A 139 -5.56 -17.75 7.36
N LEU A 140 -5.26 -16.80 8.25
CA LEU A 140 -6.18 -15.69 8.54
C LEU A 140 -6.39 -14.79 7.32
N VAL A 141 -5.36 -14.44 6.56
CA VAL A 141 -5.54 -13.58 5.37
C VAL A 141 -6.36 -14.29 4.30
N ILE A 142 -6.14 -15.59 4.08
CA ILE A 142 -6.97 -16.39 3.15
C ILE A 142 -8.43 -16.41 3.60
N TYR A 143 -8.68 -16.64 4.89
CA TYR A 143 -10.03 -16.57 5.47
C TYR A 143 -10.69 -15.20 5.28
N VAL A 144 -9.94 -14.13 5.50
CA VAL A 144 -10.44 -12.74 5.34
C VAL A 144 -10.81 -12.46 3.90
N ILE A 145 -9.98 -12.84 2.94
CA ILE A 145 -10.27 -12.69 1.50
C ILE A 145 -11.56 -13.43 1.15
N TYR A 146 -11.67 -14.69 1.58
CA TYR A 146 -12.91 -15.49 1.37
C TYR A 146 -14.12 -14.76 1.96
N LYS A 147 -14.01 -14.26 3.19
CA LYS A 147 -15.11 -13.56 3.85
C LYS A 147 -15.47 -12.23 3.17
N MET A 148 -14.50 -11.48 2.68
CA MET A 148 -14.73 -10.24 1.93
C MET A 148 -15.54 -10.50 0.65
N ILE A 149 -15.19 -11.55 -0.09
CA ILE A 149 -15.86 -11.89 -1.35
C ILE A 149 -17.26 -12.48 -1.11
N SER A 150 -17.45 -13.23 -0.01
CA SER A 150 -18.71 -13.97 0.24
C SER A 150 -19.78 -13.17 0.98
N THR A 151 -19.45 -12.05 1.63
CA THR A 151 -20.38 -11.40 2.58
C THR A 151 -21.02 -10.13 2.06
N GLU A 152 -20.58 -9.53 0.96
CA GLU A 152 -21.04 -8.22 0.51
C GLU A 152 -21.79 -8.24 -0.82
N SER A 153 -23.02 -7.71 -0.77
CA SER A 153 -23.83 -7.36 -1.93
C SER A 153 -23.76 -5.84 -2.16
N VAL A 154 -23.73 -5.42 -3.42
CA VAL A 154 -23.77 -4.01 -3.83
C VAL A 154 -25.22 -3.49 -3.75
N ASP A 155 -25.39 -2.26 -3.27
CA ASP A 155 -26.62 -1.49 -3.50
C ASP A 155 -26.80 -1.29 -5.03
N GLU A 156 -27.97 -1.63 -5.56
CA GLU A 156 -28.28 -1.57 -7.02
C GLU A 156 -28.06 -0.19 -7.66
N GLY A 157 -27.93 0.88 -6.88
CA GLY A 157 -27.72 2.25 -7.36
C GLY A 157 -26.32 2.54 -7.91
N GLU A 158 -25.31 1.66 -7.69
CA GLU A 158 -23.92 1.84 -8.19
C GLU A 158 -23.70 1.18 -9.56
N LEU A 159 -24.69 0.50 -10.12
CA LEU A 159 -24.56 -0.39 -11.29
C LEU A 159 -24.61 0.31 -12.66
N LEU A 160 -24.49 1.64 -12.73
CA LEU A 160 -24.55 2.39 -13.99
C LEU A 160 -23.14 2.65 -14.55
N GLY A 161 -22.60 1.69 -15.28
CA GLY A 161 -21.35 1.84 -16.02
C GLY A 161 -21.36 1.03 -17.32
N GLU A 162 -20.82 1.59 -18.41
CA GLU A 162 -20.62 0.84 -19.65
C GLU A 162 -19.55 -0.25 -19.45
N GLU A 163 -19.90 -1.49 -19.78
CA GLU A 163 -18.99 -2.63 -19.72
C GLU A 163 -17.95 -2.51 -20.84
N LYS A 164 -16.69 -2.24 -20.48
CA LYS A 164 -15.60 -2.25 -21.45
C LYS A 164 -15.11 -3.69 -21.71
N ASN A 165 -14.88 -4.00 -22.98
CA ASN A 165 -14.30 -5.27 -23.38
C ASN A 165 -12.89 -5.46 -22.77
N TYR A 166 -12.51 -6.71 -22.47
CA TYR A 166 -11.18 -7.08 -21.99
C TYR A 166 -10.75 -6.42 -20.67
N ILE A 167 -11.72 -6.18 -19.75
CA ILE A 167 -11.48 -5.45 -18.48
C ILE A 167 -10.35 -6.06 -17.65
N TRP A 168 -10.25 -7.39 -17.58
CA TRP A 168 -9.18 -8.07 -16.85
C TRP A 168 -7.81 -7.89 -17.48
N LEU A 169 -7.74 -7.94 -18.82
CA LEU A 169 -6.49 -7.71 -19.54
C LEU A 169 -6.04 -6.25 -19.35
N ARG A 170 -6.97 -5.30 -19.46
CA ARG A 170 -6.68 -3.87 -19.24
C ARG A 170 -6.24 -3.61 -17.80
N GLY A 171 -6.95 -4.17 -16.83
CA GLY A 171 -6.59 -4.07 -15.42
C GLY A 171 -5.21 -4.68 -15.13
N GLY A 172 -4.91 -5.86 -15.64
CA GLY A 172 -3.62 -6.51 -15.48
C GLY A 172 -2.48 -5.75 -16.14
N LEU A 173 -2.66 -5.30 -17.40
CA LEU A 173 -1.64 -4.51 -18.11
C LEU A 173 -1.41 -3.14 -17.44
N SER A 174 -2.47 -2.50 -16.95
CA SER A 174 -2.34 -1.22 -16.24
C SER A 174 -1.65 -1.35 -14.89
N LEU A 175 -1.91 -2.44 -14.16
CA LEU A 175 -1.16 -2.77 -12.95
C LEU A 175 0.32 -2.96 -13.26
N LEU A 176 0.67 -3.79 -14.25
CA LEU A 176 2.05 -3.98 -14.67
C LEU A 176 2.72 -2.66 -15.12
N ALA A 177 1.99 -1.81 -15.85
CA ALA A 177 2.49 -0.50 -16.26
C ALA A 177 2.74 0.42 -15.05
N THR A 178 1.88 0.38 -14.04
CA THR A 178 2.03 1.14 -12.79
C THR A 178 3.27 0.68 -12.02
N LEU A 179 3.44 -0.64 -11.84
CA LEU A 179 4.59 -1.21 -11.14
C LEU A 179 5.90 -0.96 -11.87
N TYR A 180 5.94 -1.22 -13.18
CA TYR A 180 7.14 -0.99 -13.99
C TYR A 180 7.46 0.50 -14.10
N GLY A 181 6.45 1.35 -14.21
CA GLY A 181 6.60 2.80 -14.20
C GLY A 181 7.21 3.32 -12.90
N SER A 182 6.73 2.80 -11.75
CA SER A 182 7.31 3.08 -10.43
C SER A 182 8.78 2.68 -10.37
N GLN A 183 9.12 1.45 -10.79
CA GLN A 183 10.49 0.97 -10.80
C GLN A 183 11.40 1.85 -11.66
N LEU A 184 10.97 2.23 -12.86
CA LEU A 184 11.73 3.14 -13.72
C LEU A 184 11.96 4.51 -13.07
N VAL A 185 10.95 5.06 -12.38
CA VAL A 185 11.10 6.33 -11.66
C VAL A 185 12.17 6.21 -10.60
N VAL A 186 12.09 5.16 -9.77
CA VAL A 186 13.05 4.93 -8.66
C VAL A 186 14.46 4.71 -9.19
N ASP A 187 14.66 3.79 -10.14
CA ASP A 187 15.99 3.43 -10.66
C ASP A 187 16.70 4.65 -11.27
N ASN A 188 15.97 5.43 -12.06
CA ASN A 188 16.55 6.64 -12.66
C ASN A 188 16.76 7.76 -11.64
N ALA A 189 15.87 7.91 -10.63
CA ALA A 189 16.07 8.88 -9.56
C ALA A 189 17.29 8.55 -8.71
N VAL A 190 17.50 7.26 -8.38
CA VAL A 190 18.69 6.75 -7.67
C VAL A 190 19.94 7.06 -8.48
N ALA A 191 19.97 6.67 -9.76
CA ALA A 191 21.14 6.91 -10.62
C ALA A 191 21.45 8.41 -10.76
N ILE A 192 20.45 9.26 -10.87
CA ILE A 192 20.63 10.72 -10.90
C ILE A 192 21.22 11.21 -9.57
N ALA A 193 20.70 10.75 -8.42
CA ALA A 193 21.19 11.15 -7.11
C ALA A 193 22.67 10.72 -6.89
N GLU A 194 23.03 9.50 -7.35
CA GLU A 194 24.41 9.00 -7.32
C GLU A 194 25.36 9.87 -8.16
N LEU A 195 24.93 10.30 -9.36
CA LEU A 195 25.71 11.21 -10.21
C LEU A 195 25.98 12.58 -9.52
N PHE A 196 25.06 13.01 -8.64
CA PHE A 196 25.25 14.22 -7.82
C PHE A 196 26.00 13.98 -6.51
N GLY A 197 26.50 12.76 -6.27
CA GLY A 197 27.28 12.41 -5.08
C GLY A 197 26.45 12.26 -3.81
N VAL A 198 25.15 12.01 -3.92
CA VAL A 198 24.28 11.72 -2.77
C VAL A 198 24.67 10.37 -2.20
N SER A 199 24.84 10.27 -0.87
CA SER A 199 25.24 9.00 -0.24
C SER A 199 24.16 7.94 -0.37
N SER A 200 24.57 6.66 -0.46
CA SER A 200 23.67 5.51 -0.55
C SER A 200 22.70 5.45 0.64
N LEU A 201 23.12 5.93 1.82
CA LEU A 201 22.26 6.02 3.01
C LEU A 201 21.08 6.97 2.78
N ILE A 202 21.33 8.18 2.26
CA ILE A 202 20.28 9.16 1.95
C ILE A 202 19.38 8.65 0.84
N ILE A 203 19.95 8.03 -0.21
CA ILE A 203 19.19 7.45 -1.32
C ILE A 203 18.23 6.35 -0.80
N GLY A 204 18.74 5.42 0.00
CA GLY A 204 17.97 4.31 0.57
C GLY A 204 16.81 4.80 1.44
N SER A 205 17.09 5.72 2.34
CA SER A 205 16.12 6.23 3.31
C SER A 205 15.10 7.21 2.74
N THR A 206 15.34 7.77 1.56
CA THR A 206 14.44 8.74 0.93
C THR A 206 13.85 8.22 -0.37
N ILE A 207 14.68 8.12 -1.42
CA ILE A 207 14.19 7.78 -2.78
C ILE A 207 13.60 6.39 -2.82
N ILE A 208 14.29 5.38 -2.26
CA ILE A 208 13.81 3.99 -2.27
C ILE A 208 12.60 3.85 -1.33
N ALA A 209 12.68 4.43 -0.13
CA ALA A 209 11.58 4.33 0.85
C ALA A 209 10.27 4.96 0.36
N ILE A 210 10.32 6.07 -0.37
CA ILE A 210 9.14 6.68 -1.00
C ILE A 210 8.76 5.90 -2.26
N GLY A 211 9.76 5.41 -2.99
CA GLY A 211 9.61 4.77 -4.28
C GLY A 211 8.76 3.51 -4.26
N THR A 212 8.90 2.67 -3.24
CA THR A 212 8.10 1.46 -3.07
C THR A 212 6.61 1.76 -2.89
N SER A 213 6.27 2.94 -2.35
CA SER A 213 4.88 3.37 -2.18
C SER A 213 4.33 4.21 -3.34
N LEU A 214 5.10 4.42 -4.42
CA LEU A 214 4.63 5.21 -5.58
C LEU A 214 3.40 4.60 -6.28
N PRO A 215 3.26 3.27 -6.44
CA PRO A 215 2.05 2.68 -7.00
C PRO A 215 0.80 3.04 -6.19
N GLU A 216 0.87 2.94 -4.85
CA GLU A 216 -0.21 3.31 -3.93
C GLU A 216 -0.56 4.80 -4.01
N VAL A 217 0.47 5.65 -4.05
CA VAL A 217 0.31 7.11 -4.20
C VAL A 217 -0.38 7.44 -5.53
N ALA A 218 0.08 6.86 -6.64
CA ALA A 218 -0.49 7.10 -7.96
C ALA A 218 -1.94 6.60 -8.06
N GLY A 219 -2.23 5.39 -7.54
CA GLY A 219 -3.58 4.84 -7.44
C GLY A 219 -4.49 5.72 -6.59
N THR A 220 -3.98 6.25 -5.47
CA THR A 220 -4.71 7.17 -4.61
C THR A 220 -5.06 8.48 -5.30
N ILE A 221 -4.13 9.09 -6.03
CA ILE A 221 -4.38 10.32 -6.79
C ILE A 221 -5.46 10.06 -7.84
N SER A 222 -5.37 8.95 -8.57
CA SER A 222 -6.36 8.56 -9.58
C SER A 222 -7.74 8.35 -8.97
N ALA A 223 -7.86 7.54 -7.91
CA ALA A 223 -9.12 7.27 -7.23
C ALA A 223 -9.73 8.54 -6.60
N ALA A 224 -8.92 9.43 -6.03
CA ALA A 224 -9.38 10.70 -5.48
C ALA A 224 -9.95 11.62 -6.59
N LYS A 225 -9.29 11.71 -7.75
CA LYS A 225 -9.80 12.44 -8.92
C LYS A 225 -11.12 11.86 -9.43
N MET A 226 -11.29 10.55 -9.39
CA MET A 226 -12.54 9.85 -9.74
C MET A 226 -13.61 9.94 -8.65
N ARG A 227 -13.34 10.64 -7.54
CA ARG A 227 -14.24 10.78 -6.37
C ARG A 227 -14.59 9.43 -5.72
N LYS A 228 -13.64 8.49 -5.72
CA LYS A 228 -13.77 7.13 -5.17
C LYS A 228 -12.84 6.89 -3.96
N PRO A 229 -13.00 7.63 -2.84
CA PRO A 229 -12.17 7.46 -1.65
C PRO A 229 -12.36 6.10 -0.98
N ASP A 230 -13.47 5.41 -1.23
CA ASP A 230 -13.73 4.02 -0.82
C ASP A 230 -12.70 3.05 -1.41
N ILE A 231 -12.30 3.23 -2.68
CA ILE A 231 -11.22 2.48 -3.32
C ILE A 231 -9.89 2.75 -2.60
N VAL A 232 -9.61 4.02 -2.25
CA VAL A 232 -8.34 4.37 -1.57
C VAL A 232 -8.24 3.71 -0.22
N PHE A 233 -9.26 3.80 0.62
CA PHE A 233 -9.25 3.13 1.92
C PHE A 233 -9.28 1.61 1.78
N GLY A 234 -9.99 1.08 0.77
CA GLY A 234 -9.89 -0.33 0.40
C GLY A 234 -8.45 -0.73 0.11
N ASN A 235 -7.76 0.01 -0.75
CA ASN A 235 -6.35 -0.20 -1.07
C ASN A 235 -5.46 -0.14 0.18
N ILE A 236 -5.56 0.92 1.01
CA ILE A 236 -4.76 1.07 2.24
C ILE A 236 -4.94 -0.14 3.17
N PHE A 237 -6.19 -0.50 3.47
CA PHE A 237 -6.46 -1.61 4.38
C PHE A 237 -6.11 -2.96 3.78
N GLY A 238 -6.32 -3.13 2.47
CA GLY A 238 -5.93 -4.32 1.72
C GLY A 238 -4.42 -4.51 1.69
N SER A 239 -3.68 -3.49 1.26
CA SER A 239 -2.21 -3.54 1.23
C SER A 239 -1.62 -3.81 2.61
N ASN A 240 -2.09 -3.13 3.67
CA ASN A 240 -1.60 -3.39 5.02
C ASN A 240 -1.94 -4.80 5.51
N LEU A 241 -3.12 -5.31 5.18
CA LEU A 241 -3.55 -6.67 5.50
C LEU A 241 -2.70 -7.70 4.75
N PHE A 242 -2.41 -7.48 3.46
CA PHE A 242 -1.55 -8.35 2.66
C PHE A 242 -0.10 -8.28 3.12
N ASN A 243 0.40 -7.11 3.43
CA ASN A 243 1.76 -6.93 3.92
C ASN A 243 2.00 -7.73 5.21
N ILE A 244 1.06 -7.75 6.15
CA ILE A 244 1.18 -8.55 7.37
C ILE A 244 0.84 -10.02 7.10
N GLY A 245 -0.33 -10.28 6.49
CA GLY A 245 -0.93 -11.61 6.41
C GLY A 245 -0.37 -12.50 5.31
N LEU A 246 0.23 -11.93 4.25
CA LEU A 246 0.86 -12.69 3.16
C LEU A 246 2.37 -12.45 3.13
N VAL A 247 2.80 -11.20 3.00
CA VAL A 247 4.23 -10.87 2.85
C VAL A 247 4.97 -11.21 4.14
N GLY A 248 4.47 -10.75 5.30
CA GLY A 248 5.02 -11.05 6.61
C GLY A 248 4.95 -12.53 6.95
N ALA A 249 3.81 -13.15 6.70
CA ALA A 249 3.65 -14.59 6.88
C ALA A 249 4.70 -15.38 6.09
N THR A 250 4.89 -15.05 4.79
CA THR A 250 5.85 -15.75 3.93
C THR A 250 7.28 -15.52 4.41
N ALA A 251 7.68 -14.29 4.72
CA ALA A 251 9.03 -13.98 5.22
C ALA A 251 9.33 -14.70 6.53
N ILE A 252 8.40 -14.69 7.49
CA ILE A 252 8.53 -15.39 8.78
C ILE A 252 8.61 -16.91 8.60
N MET A 253 7.82 -17.49 7.69
CA MET A 253 7.88 -18.94 7.45
C MET A 253 9.19 -19.38 6.79
N ILE A 254 9.79 -18.53 5.96
CA ILE A 254 11.08 -18.81 5.31
C ILE A 254 12.25 -18.68 6.30
N SER A 255 12.25 -17.63 7.11
CA SER A 255 13.34 -17.31 8.05
C SER A 255 12.75 -16.91 9.42
N PRO A 256 12.21 -17.88 10.19
CA PRO A 256 11.69 -17.58 11.53
C PRO A 256 12.83 -17.29 12.50
N GLY A 257 12.60 -16.39 13.47
CA GLY A 257 13.61 -16.11 14.50
C GLY A 257 13.50 -14.73 15.13
N GLU A 258 14.55 -14.38 15.83
CA GLU A 258 14.74 -13.07 16.45
C GLU A 258 14.99 -12.00 15.38
N ILE A 259 14.61 -10.76 15.70
CA ILE A 259 14.92 -9.58 14.90
C ILE A 259 15.55 -8.51 15.80
N SER A 260 16.26 -7.58 15.17
CA SER A 260 16.89 -6.47 15.86
C SER A 260 15.88 -5.60 16.59
N SER A 261 16.16 -5.23 17.84
CA SER A 261 15.34 -4.31 18.64
C SER A 261 15.20 -2.89 18.03
N VAL A 262 15.97 -2.57 16.99
CA VAL A 262 15.81 -1.33 16.24
C VAL A 262 14.41 -1.18 15.65
N ILE A 263 13.68 -2.28 15.44
CA ILE A 263 12.33 -2.26 14.90
C ILE A 263 11.24 -1.94 15.94
N ASP A 264 11.54 -1.98 17.23
CA ASP A 264 10.55 -1.85 18.30
C ASP A 264 9.67 -0.60 18.16
N TYR A 265 10.32 0.57 18.01
CA TYR A 265 9.56 1.81 17.88
C TYR A 265 8.80 1.90 16.54
N GLN A 266 9.31 1.27 15.48
CA GLN A 266 8.64 1.23 14.17
C GLN A 266 7.36 0.39 14.25
N LEU A 267 7.37 -0.74 14.97
CA LEU A 267 6.19 -1.56 15.26
C LEU A 267 5.14 -0.77 16.04
N PHE A 268 5.58 0.02 17.03
CA PHE A 268 4.68 0.92 17.78
C PHE A 268 4.06 1.98 16.85
N ILE A 269 4.86 2.65 16.03
CA ILE A 269 4.35 3.65 15.08
C ILE A 269 3.36 2.99 14.13
N MET A 270 3.71 1.86 13.50
CA MET A 270 2.82 1.12 12.60
C MET A 270 1.48 0.81 13.27
N TYR A 271 1.50 0.32 14.50
CA TYR A 271 0.30 0.00 15.27
C TYR A 271 -0.60 1.23 15.40
N PHE A 272 -0.08 2.33 15.93
CA PHE A 272 -0.86 3.55 16.16
C PHE A 272 -1.38 4.19 14.86
N VAL A 273 -0.56 4.32 13.82
CA VAL A 273 -1.00 4.94 12.57
C VAL A 273 -2.03 4.10 11.83
N SER A 274 -1.98 2.76 11.96
CA SER A 274 -2.99 1.86 11.42
C SER A 274 -4.37 2.14 12.04
N PHE A 275 -4.44 2.34 13.37
CA PHE A 275 -5.70 2.68 14.05
C PHE A 275 -6.19 4.09 13.72
N ILE A 276 -5.26 5.05 13.52
CA ILE A 276 -5.62 6.39 13.04
C ILE A 276 -6.28 6.31 11.66
N ALA A 277 -5.72 5.54 10.73
CA ALA A 277 -6.30 5.34 9.41
C ALA A 277 -7.72 4.74 9.47
N ILE A 278 -7.95 3.75 10.35
CA ILE A 278 -9.28 3.18 10.61
C ILE A 278 -10.23 4.24 11.16
N PHE A 279 -9.80 5.03 12.14
CA PHE A 279 -10.63 6.09 12.72
C PHE A 279 -11.04 7.12 11.68
N LEU A 280 -10.11 7.57 10.84
CA LEU A 280 -10.38 8.54 9.78
C LEU A 280 -11.37 8.00 8.75
N SER A 281 -11.26 6.73 8.38
CA SER A 281 -12.13 6.10 7.38
C SER A 281 -13.61 6.03 7.79
N ARG A 282 -13.91 6.09 9.10
CA ARG A 282 -15.27 6.05 9.64
C ARG A 282 -15.99 7.40 9.64
N ASN A 283 -15.24 8.48 9.40
CA ASN A 283 -15.77 9.84 9.42
C ASN A 283 -16.19 10.32 8.02
N VAL A 284 -16.80 11.51 7.97
CA VAL A 284 -17.04 12.19 6.69
C VAL A 284 -15.70 12.56 6.08
N ILE A 285 -15.43 12.04 4.89
CA ILE A 285 -14.21 12.36 4.15
C ILE A 285 -14.48 13.60 3.32
N LYS A 286 -13.65 14.61 3.55
CA LYS A 286 -13.63 15.86 2.80
C LYS A 286 -12.19 16.28 2.59
N ARG A 287 -11.95 17.10 1.55
CA ARG A 287 -10.63 17.70 1.39
C ARG A 287 -10.22 18.45 2.65
N ASN A 288 -9.08 18.12 3.18
CA ASN A 288 -8.49 18.79 4.36
C ASN A 288 -6.98 18.91 4.17
N SER A 289 -6.54 20.02 3.56
CA SER A 289 -5.13 20.22 3.26
C SER A 289 -4.25 20.28 4.52
N LEU A 290 -4.77 20.84 5.63
CA LEU A 290 -4.03 20.88 6.89
C LEU A 290 -3.74 19.45 7.39
N LEU A 291 -4.76 18.59 7.41
CA LEU A 291 -4.60 17.20 7.81
C LEU A 291 -3.62 16.47 6.86
N GLY A 292 -3.74 16.68 5.54
CA GLY A 292 -2.80 16.12 4.58
C GLY A 292 -1.35 16.55 4.85
N TYR A 293 -1.10 17.83 5.08
CA TYR A 293 0.25 18.30 5.41
C TYR A 293 0.75 17.76 6.76
N LEU A 294 -0.10 17.67 7.79
CA LEU A 294 0.28 17.08 9.07
C LEU A 294 0.73 15.63 8.93
N PHE A 295 0.05 14.84 8.11
CA PHE A 295 0.42 13.46 7.83
C PHE A 295 1.73 13.35 7.02
N ILE A 296 1.97 14.26 6.05
CA ILE A 296 3.26 14.34 5.35
C ILE A 296 4.39 14.63 6.34
N VAL A 297 4.20 15.64 7.21
CA VAL A 297 5.20 15.98 8.22
C VAL A 297 5.45 14.79 9.16
N ALA A 298 4.39 14.09 9.60
CA ALA A 298 4.53 12.91 10.45
C ALA A 298 5.32 11.80 9.73
N TYR A 299 5.07 11.57 8.43
CA TYR A 299 5.82 10.60 7.64
C TYR A 299 7.29 11.01 7.46
N ILE A 300 7.56 12.28 7.20
CA ILE A 300 8.93 12.81 7.10
C ILE A 300 9.67 12.64 8.44
N LEU A 301 9.02 12.97 9.57
CA LEU A 301 9.59 12.76 10.90
C LEU A 301 9.88 11.30 11.17
N PHE A 302 8.99 10.40 10.75
CA PHE A 302 9.25 8.96 10.81
C PHE A 302 10.50 8.59 10.00
N LEU A 303 10.64 9.04 8.75
CA LEU A 303 11.83 8.76 7.95
C LEU A 303 13.12 9.28 8.62
N PHE A 304 13.09 10.48 9.20
CA PHE A 304 14.24 11.01 9.95
C PHE A 304 14.56 10.22 11.22
N SER A 305 13.57 9.57 11.82
CA SER A 305 13.79 8.74 13.02
C SER A 305 14.52 7.41 12.73
N LEU A 306 14.67 7.05 11.45
CA LEU A 306 15.40 5.85 11.03
C LEU A 306 16.92 6.04 11.04
N PHE A 307 17.42 7.29 11.25
CA PHE A 307 18.82 7.68 11.32
C PHE A 307 19.26 8.02 12.75
#